data_72182ecf502a5df7d5f8bb87c13ed409
#
_entry.id   72182ecf502a5df7d5f8bb87c13ed409
#
_cell.length_a   1.000
_cell.length_b   1.000
_cell.length_c   1.000
_cell.angle_alpha   90.00
_cell.angle_beta   90.00
_cell.angle_gamma   90.00
#
_symmetry.space_group_name_H-M   'P 1'
#
loop_
_entity.id
_entity.type
_entity.pdbx_description
1 polymer ?
#
loop_
_entity_poly.entity_id
_entity_poly.type
_entity_poly.pdbx_seq_one_letter_code
_entity_poly.pdbx_strand_id
1 'polypeptide(L)'
;NTTHMGNGEIETLIQKLDNVIDPSIFLSVRTPAQWRTIVGEYHGTKVPRCPQPNLLSSLASRLGLYNDGMLGSANDTGTYGDKAAADLDTNYSDAWTREDELAFQNDLCRYVPNGGEVIIDNVYNDFDNAVKDLLQMHVSYLNSEYDSTVLNKWKETIINKTYDVWNGMSGYDYIERHLGYRYVLDSSSLKFHPLFDDTGMLTVTIRNVGFSNCYRPLEASVYVVSDLTGDCVAKVPIDTDPRLWNSGESSSFTVPIDMRSLNNRENNTYTLYLKCSDTTLNRTILFANTQSLTEYGYELGNIGVSRGGWTFDLR
;
A
#
# COMPACT_ATOMS: atom_id res chain seq x y z
N ASN A 1 -33.22 10.46 -20.58
CA ASN A 1 -32.37 9.79 -21.56
C ASN A 1 -30.94 9.81 -21.04
N THR A 2 -30.56 8.81 -20.26
CA THR A 2 -29.16 8.51 -19.96
C THR A 2 -28.61 7.83 -21.21
N THR A 3 -27.87 8.56 -22.04
CA THR A 3 -27.05 7.96 -23.09
C THR A 3 -25.89 7.23 -22.37
N HIS A 4 -25.97 5.92 -22.30
CA HIS A 4 -24.84 5.11 -21.87
C HIS A 4 -23.77 5.18 -22.96
N MET A 5 -22.57 5.58 -22.61
CA MET A 5 -21.42 5.49 -23.51
C MET A 5 -21.11 4.01 -23.76
N GLY A 6 -20.95 3.65 -25.02
CA GLY A 6 -20.48 2.33 -25.40
C GLY A 6 -19.00 2.13 -25.03
N ASN A 7 -18.55 0.87 -24.98
CA ASN A 7 -17.16 0.53 -24.62
C ASN A 7 -16.12 1.27 -25.49
N GLY A 8 -16.33 1.37 -26.80
CA GLY A 8 -15.42 2.10 -27.68
C GLY A 8 -15.38 3.61 -27.44
N GLU A 9 -16.48 4.20 -26.97
CA GLU A 9 -16.51 5.62 -26.61
C GLU A 9 -15.76 5.88 -25.29
N ILE A 10 -15.91 4.98 -24.30
CA ILE A 10 -15.17 5.04 -23.01
C ILE A 10 -13.67 4.85 -23.28
N GLU A 11 -13.29 3.86 -24.08
CA GLU A 11 -11.90 3.65 -24.47
C GLU A 11 -11.30 4.90 -25.12
N THR A 12 -12.00 5.48 -26.12
CA THR A 12 -11.57 6.71 -26.79
C THR A 12 -11.43 7.88 -25.82
N LEU A 13 -12.35 8.02 -24.85
CA LEU A 13 -12.31 9.06 -23.84
C LEU A 13 -11.09 8.88 -22.92
N ILE A 14 -10.87 7.69 -22.40
CA ILE A 14 -9.76 7.40 -21.51
C ILE A 14 -8.41 7.61 -22.22
N GLN A 15 -8.27 7.17 -23.47
CA GLN A 15 -7.07 7.42 -24.27
C GLN A 15 -6.81 8.92 -24.48
N LYS A 16 -7.86 9.72 -24.72
CA LYS A 16 -7.72 11.18 -24.81
C LYS A 16 -7.31 11.80 -23.48
N LEU A 17 -7.89 11.35 -22.37
CA LEU A 17 -7.50 11.81 -21.03
C LEU A 17 -6.07 11.44 -20.70
N ASP A 18 -5.62 10.24 -21.04
CA ASP A 18 -4.23 9.79 -20.86
C ASP A 18 -3.22 10.70 -21.59
N ASN A 19 -3.60 11.22 -22.77
CA ASN A 19 -2.75 12.11 -23.55
C ASN A 19 -2.67 13.55 -23.03
N VAL A 20 -3.65 14.01 -22.24
CA VAL A 20 -3.74 15.43 -21.83
C VAL A 20 -3.56 15.64 -20.32
N ILE A 21 -3.78 14.63 -19.52
CA ILE A 21 -3.63 14.70 -18.06
C ILE A 21 -2.20 14.34 -17.69
N ASP A 22 -1.62 15.10 -16.76
CA ASP A 22 -0.26 14.85 -16.25
C ASP A 22 -0.06 13.36 -15.89
N PRO A 23 1.03 12.72 -16.36
CA PRO A 23 1.28 11.30 -16.10
C PRO A 23 1.37 10.92 -14.62
N SER A 24 1.61 11.87 -13.72
CA SER A 24 1.64 11.62 -12.28
C SER A 24 0.24 11.48 -11.64
N ILE A 25 -0.83 11.77 -12.39
CA ILE A 25 -2.21 11.70 -11.92
C ILE A 25 -2.81 10.38 -12.37
N PHE A 26 -3.35 9.62 -11.43
CA PHE A 26 -4.09 8.40 -11.73
C PHE A 26 -5.46 8.71 -12.32
N LEU A 27 -5.87 7.88 -13.25
CA LEU A 27 -7.22 7.85 -13.81
C LEU A 27 -7.98 6.67 -13.21
N SER A 28 -9.31 6.67 -13.27
CA SER A 28 -10.10 5.53 -12.81
C SER A 28 -11.23 5.24 -13.77
N VAL A 29 -11.57 3.97 -13.90
CA VAL A 29 -12.78 3.46 -14.56
C VAL A 29 -13.63 2.71 -13.57
N ARG A 30 -14.93 2.60 -13.89
CA ARG A 30 -15.91 2.06 -12.93
C ARG A 30 -15.73 0.57 -12.68
N THR A 31 -15.48 -0.22 -13.72
CA THR A 31 -15.50 -1.67 -13.59
C THR A 31 -14.21 -2.33 -14.03
N PRO A 32 -13.83 -3.47 -13.44
CA PRO A 32 -12.69 -4.26 -13.90
C PRO A 32 -12.82 -4.69 -15.38
N ALA A 33 -14.03 -5.00 -15.85
CA ALA A 33 -14.29 -5.34 -17.25
C ALA A 33 -13.95 -4.17 -18.19
N GLN A 34 -14.32 -2.95 -17.84
CA GLN A 34 -13.94 -1.75 -18.60
C GLN A 34 -12.42 -1.58 -18.63
N TRP A 35 -11.74 -1.78 -17.50
CA TRP A 35 -10.29 -1.71 -17.45
C TRP A 35 -9.65 -2.71 -18.43
N ARG A 36 -10.06 -3.97 -18.39
CA ARG A 36 -9.54 -5.02 -19.28
C ARG A 36 -9.78 -4.69 -20.75
N THR A 37 -10.95 -4.16 -21.09
CA THR A 37 -11.30 -3.75 -22.46
C THR A 37 -10.40 -2.60 -22.94
N ILE A 38 -10.23 -1.56 -22.11
CA ILE A 38 -9.48 -0.34 -22.46
C ILE A 38 -7.99 -0.62 -22.62
N VAL A 39 -7.43 -1.46 -21.75
CA VAL A 39 -6.01 -1.81 -21.77
C VAL A 39 -5.70 -2.88 -22.82
N GLY A 40 -6.74 -3.57 -23.37
CA GLY A 40 -6.57 -4.63 -24.38
C GLY A 40 -6.13 -5.97 -23.79
N GLU A 41 -6.21 -6.13 -22.48
CA GLU A 41 -5.88 -7.38 -21.77
C GLU A 41 -7.06 -8.38 -21.75
N TYR A 42 -8.20 -8.00 -22.28
CA TYR A 42 -9.41 -8.82 -22.29
C TYR A 42 -9.50 -9.67 -23.56
N HIS A 43 -9.37 -10.97 -23.40
CA HIS A 43 -9.48 -11.95 -24.48
C HIS A 43 -10.59 -12.99 -24.27
N GLY A 44 -11.59 -12.69 -23.43
CA GLY A 44 -12.67 -13.64 -23.12
C GLY A 44 -12.25 -14.84 -22.26
N THR A 45 -11.04 -14.85 -21.75
CA THR A 45 -10.53 -15.88 -20.83
C THR A 45 -10.53 -15.36 -19.38
N LYS A 46 -10.93 -16.22 -18.44
CA LYS A 46 -11.11 -15.89 -17.03
C LYS A 46 -9.83 -15.58 -16.25
N VAL A 47 -8.68 -15.40 -16.85
CA VAL A 47 -7.46 -15.04 -16.12
C VAL A 47 -6.51 -14.25 -17.01
N PRO A 48 -6.73 -12.95 -17.22
CA PRO A 48 -5.61 -12.11 -17.57
C PRO A 48 -4.75 -12.00 -16.30
N ARG A 49 -3.54 -12.50 -16.34
CA ARG A 49 -2.55 -12.15 -15.32
C ARG A 49 -2.29 -10.66 -15.48
N CYS A 50 -2.45 -9.91 -14.39
CA CYS A 50 -2.02 -8.54 -14.38
C CYS A 50 -0.50 -8.51 -14.63
N PRO A 51 -0.03 -7.78 -15.64
CA PRO A 51 1.41 -7.71 -15.91
C PRO A 51 2.15 -7.10 -14.73
N GLN A 52 3.42 -7.44 -14.57
CA GLN A 52 4.28 -6.82 -13.57
C GLN A 52 4.39 -5.31 -13.81
N PRO A 53 4.58 -4.47 -12.76
CA PRO A 53 4.54 -3.00 -12.88
C PRO A 53 5.46 -2.43 -13.95
N ASN A 54 6.64 -3.04 -14.14
CA ASN A 54 7.62 -2.65 -15.15
C ASN A 54 7.26 -3.08 -16.57
N LEU A 55 6.23 -3.91 -16.73
CA LEU A 55 5.71 -4.37 -18.02
C LEU A 55 4.38 -3.72 -18.38
N LEU A 56 3.79 -2.93 -17.46
CA LEU A 56 2.55 -2.22 -17.71
C LEU A 56 2.78 -1.15 -18.80
N SER A 57 1.81 -1.01 -19.71
CA SER A 57 1.75 0.15 -20.60
C SER A 57 1.60 1.43 -19.77
N SER A 58 1.92 2.60 -20.34
CA SER A 58 1.76 3.87 -19.66
C SER A 58 0.34 4.08 -19.10
N LEU A 59 -0.68 3.70 -19.88
CA LEU A 59 -2.07 3.77 -19.44
C LEU A 59 -2.38 2.74 -18.34
N ALA A 60 -1.98 1.48 -18.51
CA ALA A 60 -2.24 0.42 -17.53
C ALA A 60 -1.61 0.73 -16.15
N SER A 61 -0.45 1.40 -16.15
CA SER A 61 0.26 1.75 -14.91
C SER A 61 -0.38 2.91 -14.12
N ARG A 62 -1.38 3.59 -14.68
CA ARG A 62 -2.05 4.75 -14.04
C ARG A 62 -3.58 4.68 -14.07
N LEU A 63 -4.16 3.63 -14.66
CA LEU A 63 -5.60 3.43 -14.72
C LEU A 63 -6.07 2.56 -13.56
N GLY A 64 -6.66 3.17 -12.56
CA GLY A 64 -7.25 2.52 -11.40
C GLY A 64 -8.72 2.21 -11.55
N LEU A 65 -9.35 1.83 -10.45
CA LEU A 65 -10.76 1.48 -10.36
C LEU A 65 -11.51 2.40 -9.38
N TYR A 66 -12.78 2.64 -9.69
CA TYR A 66 -13.72 3.32 -8.82
C TYR A 66 -15.07 2.57 -8.84
N ASN A 67 -15.35 1.83 -7.77
CA ASN A 67 -16.56 1.03 -7.64
C ASN A 67 -17.64 1.83 -6.88
N ASP A 68 -18.68 2.28 -7.58
CA ASP A 68 -19.79 3.01 -7.01
C ASP A 68 -20.88 2.13 -6.36
N GLY A 69 -20.63 0.83 -6.29
CA GLY A 69 -21.51 -0.17 -5.71
C GLY A 69 -20.80 -1.16 -4.78
N MET A 70 -19.65 -0.76 -4.23
CA MET A 70 -18.75 -1.61 -3.47
C MET A 70 -19.44 -2.28 -2.28
N LEU A 71 -19.31 -3.60 -2.17
CA LEU A 71 -19.90 -4.43 -1.13
C LEU A 71 -21.44 -4.35 -1.06
N GLY A 72 -22.10 -3.82 -2.08
CA GLY A 72 -23.54 -3.60 -2.07
C GLY A 72 -24.38 -4.84 -2.39
N SER A 73 -23.78 -5.85 -2.99
CA SER A 73 -24.43 -7.15 -3.32
C SER A 73 -23.37 -8.18 -3.77
N ALA A 74 -23.82 -9.36 -4.17
CA ALA A 74 -22.93 -10.40 -4.71
C ALA A 74 -22.14 -9.93 -5.94
N ASN A 75 -22.68 -9.02 -6.75
CA ASN A 75 -22.02 -8.48 -7.93
C ASN A 75 -21.70 -6.97 -7.79
N ASP A 76 -21.59 -6.47 -6.56
CA ASP A 76 -21.36 -5.05 -6.25
C ASP A 76 -22.31 -4.15 -7.06
N THR A 77 -23.62 -4.43 -7.00
CA THR A 77 -24.68 -3.67 -7.68
C THR A 77 -24.45 -3.47 -9.18
N GLY A 78 -23.91 -4.49 -9.83
CA GLY A 78 -23.68 -4.52 -11.27
C GLY A 78 -22.28 -4.01 -11.67
N THR A 79 -21.36 -3.83 -10.74
CA THR A 79 -19.94 -3.55 -11.04
C THR A 79 -19.26 -4.80 -11.59
N TYR A 80 -19.62 -5.96 -11.06
CA TYR A 80 -19.17 -7.25 -11.59
C TYR A 80 -20.21 -7.81 -12.56
N GLY A 81 -19.72 -8.50 -13.59
CA GLY A 81 -20.58 -9.21 -14.50
C GLY A 81 -21.28 -10.37 -13.80
N ASP A 82 -22.50 -10.65 -14.24
CA ASP A 82 -23.15 -11.94 -13.99
C ASP A 82 -23.64 -12.50 -15.32
N LYS A 83 -24.03 -13.77 -15.34
CA LYS A 83 -24.47 -14.43 -16.56
C LYS A 83 -25.71 -13.76 -17.18
N ALA A 84 -26.59 -13.22 -16.36
CA ALA A 84 -27.79 -12.51 -16.81
C ALA A 84 -27.44 -11.14 -17.42
N ALA A 85 -26.46 -10.44 -16.85
CA ALA A 85 -25.94 -9.21 -17.40
C ALA A 85 -25.18 -9.44 -18.72
N ALA A 86 -24.47 -10.55 -18.86
CA ALA A 86 -23.78 -10.94 -20.09
C ALA A 86 -24.75 -11.06 -21.29
N ASP A 87 -25.94 -11.60 -21.05
CA ASP A 87 -26.96 -11.79 -22.09
C ASP A 87 -27.63 -10.48 -22.55
N LEU A 88 -27.41 -9.36 -21.84
CA LEU A 88 -28.01 -8.05 -22.14
C LEU A 88 -27.12 -7.10 -22.91
N ASP A 89 -25.99 -7.57 -23.46
CA ASP A 89 -24.98 -6.74 -24.15
C ASP A 89 -24.61 -5.50 -23.33
N THR A 90 -24.35 -5.72 -22.09
CA THR A 90 -23.91 -4.65 -21.21
C THR A 90 -22.39 -4.61 -21.17
N ASN A 91 -21.85 -3.50 -20.71
CA ASN A 91 -20.42 -3.33 -20.49
C ASN A 91 -19.88 -4.27 -19.37
N TYR A 92 -20.69 -5.17 -18.87
CA TYR A 92 -20.43 -6.11 -17.76
C TYR A 92 -20.46 -7.57 -18.21
N SER A 93 -20.44 -7.83 -19.49
CA SER A 93 -20.90 -9.07 -20.13
C SER A 93 -19.86 -10.18 -20.18
N ASP A 94 -18.87 -10.20 -19.33
CA ASP A 94 -17.81 -11.22 -19.38
C ASP A 94 -18.08 -12.46 -18.52
N ALA A 95 -19.22 -12.51 -17.86
CA ALA A 95 -19.65 -13.64 -17.02
C ALA A 95 -18.65 -14.01 -15.90
N TRP A 96 -17.85 -13.05 -15.44
CA TRP A 96 -16.94 -13.24 -14.31
C TRP A 96 -17.70 -13.25 -13.01
N THR A 97 -17.35 -14.18 -12.14
CA THR A 97 -17.92 -14.24 -10.79
C THR A 97 -17.27 -13.19 -9.90
N ARG A 98 -17.88 -12.91 -8.73
CA ARG A 98 -17.24 -12.08 -7.69
C ARG A 98 -15.81 -12.57 -7.35
N GLU A 99 -15.64 -13.89 -7.23
CA GLU A 99 -14.33 -14.47 -6.90
C GLU A 99 -13.30 -14.21 -8.01
N ASP A 100 -13.69 -14.33 -9.28
CA ASP A 100 -12.82 -14.01 -10.42
C ASP A 100 -12.41 -12.53 -10.40
N GLU A 101 -13.36 -11.63 -10.12
CA GLU A 101 -13.12 -10.19 -10.09
C GLU A 101 -12.27 -9.76 -8.88
N LEU A 102 -12.49 -10.37 -7.72
CA LEU A 102 -11.64 -10.13 -6.55
C LEU A 102 -10.20 -10.63 -6.80
N ALA A 103 -10.02 -11.77 -7.45
CA ALA A 103 -8.70 -12.28 -7.81
C ALA A 103 -7.98 -11.36 -8.81
N PHE A 104 -8.70 -10.85 -9.82
CA PHE A 104 -8.17 -9.88 -10.76
C PHE A 104 -7.75 -8.57 -10.07
N GLN A 105 -8.59 -8.04 -9.19
CA GLN A 105 -8.27 -6.83 -8.43
C GLN A 105 -7.11 -7.05 -7.45
N ASN A 106 -6.98 -8.25 -6.89
CA ASN A 106 -5.84 -8.59 -6.03
C ASN A 106 -4.50 -8.45 -6.78
N ASP A 107 -4.47 -8.82 -8.05
CA ASP A 107 -3.27 -8.67 -8.87
C ASP A 107 -3.08 -7.23 -9.35
N LEU A 108 -4.14 -6.60 -9.89
CA LEU A 108 -4.07 -5.27 -10.48
C LEU A 108 -3.81 -4.16 -9.44
N CYS A 109 -4.59 -4.18 -8.35
CA CYS A 109 -4.66 -3.03 -7.45
C CYS A 109 -3.51 -2.96 -6.43
N ARG A 110 -2.51 -3.84 -6.56
CA ARG A 110 -1.17 -3.64 -5.99
C ARG A 110 -0.43 -2.48 -6.65
N TYR A 111 -0.81 -2.11 -7.88
CA TYR A 111 -0.07 -1.16 -8.71
C TYR A 111 -0.84 0.11 -9.05
N VAL A 112 -2.17 0.07 -8.96
CA VAL A 112 -3.05 1.20 -9.27
C VAL A 112 -4.10 1.38 -8.18
N PRO A 113 -4.58 2.62 -7.96
CA PRO A 113 -5.60 2.89 -6.95
C PRO A 113 -6.90 2.13 -7.20
N ASN A 114 -7.48 1.62 -6.13
CA ASN A 114 -8.83 1.08 -6.08
C ASN A 114 -9.60 1.72 -4.94
N GLY A 115 -10.86 2.09 -5.20
CA GLY A 115 -11.72 2.67 -4.19
C GLY A 115 -13.14 2.85 -4.69
N GLY A 116 -13.94 3.62 -3.98
CA GLY A 116 -15.32 3.84 -4.39
C GLY A 116 -16.27 4.17 -3.25
N GLU A 117 -17.50 3.70 -3.39
CA GLU A 117 -18.60 3.93 -2.46
C GLU A 117 -19.19 2.62 -2.00
N VAL A 118 -19.33 2.45 -0.68
CA VAL A 118 -20.08 1.32 -0.11
C VAL A 118 -21.56 1.64 -0.10
N ILE A 119 -22.41 0.68 -0.46
CA ILE A 119 -23.85 0.92 -0.53
C ILE A 119 -24.67 -0.28 -0.05
N ILE A 120 -25.92 -0.01 0.31
CA ILE A 120 -26.96 -1.01 0.63
C ILE A 120 -26.49 -2.01 1.69
N ASP A 121 -27.01 -1.87 2.90
CA ASP A 121 -26.71 -2.80 4.00
C ASP A 121 -27.04 -4.25 3.64
N ASN A 122 -26.03 -5.12 3.73
CA ASN A 122 -26.13 -6.55 3.44
C ASN A 122 -24.92 -7.31 4.02
N VAL A 123 -24.87 -8.63 3.82
CA VAL A 123 -23.84 -9.51 4.37
C VAL A 123 -22.42 -9.21 3.85
N TYR A 124 -22.25 -8.68 2.64
CA TYR A 124 -20.92 -8.39 2.08
C TYR A 124 -20.24 -7.20 2.76
N ASN A 125 -21.03 -6.27 3.33
CA ASN A 125 -20.49 -5.17 4.11
C ASN A 125 -20.61 -5.37 5.63
N ASP A 126 -20.87 -6.58 6.12
CA ASP A 126 -20.59 -6.93 7.50
C ASP A 126 -19.10 -6.82 7.77
N PHE A 127 -18.70 -6.31 8.93
CA PHE A 127 -17.33 -5.85 9.19
C PHE A 127 -16.24 -6.88 8.80
N ASP A 128 -16.36 -8.13 9.21
CA ASP A 128 -15.35 -9.15 8.92
C ASP A 128 -15.30 -9.49 7.42
N ASN A 129 -16.43 -9.51 6.72
CA ASN A 129 -16.50 -9.73 5.28
C ASN A 129 -15.95 -8.52 4.53
N ALA A 130 -16.32 -7.31 4.97
CA ALA A 130 -15.81 -6.07 4.39
C ALA A 130 -14.28 -6.00 4.50
N VAL A 131 -13.71 -6.24 5.68
CA VAL A 131 -12.25 -6.20 5.89
C VAL A 131 -11.54 -7.20 4.97
N LYS A 132 -12.08 -8.43 4.84
CA LYS A 132 -11.52 -9.45 3.95
C LYS A 132 -11.49 -8.99 2.49
N ASP A 133 -12.63 -8.50 2.00
CA ASP A 133 -12.75 -8.10 0.59
C ASP A 133 -11.98 -6.81 0.29
N LEU A 134 -12.00 -5.80 1.19
CA LEU A 134 -11.24 -4.56 1.04
C LEU A 134 -9.72 -4.83 1.00
N LEU A 135 -9.24 -5.76 1.82
CA LEU A 135 -7.83 -6.20 1.77
C LEU A 135 -7.52 -6.90 0.45
N GLN A 136 -8.38 -7.83 0.02
CA GLN A 136 -8.17 -8.59 -1.21
C GLN A 136 -8.21 -7.69 -2.45
N MET A 137 -9.05 -6.67 -2.47
CA MET A 137 -9.16 -5.68 -3.54
C MET A 137 -8.09 -4.57 -3.47
N HIS A 138 -7.26 -4.56 -2.44
CA HIS A 138 -6.27 -3.50 -2.18
C HIS A 138 -6.88 -2.09 -2.20
N VAL A 139 -7.97 -1.90 -1.43
CA VAL A 139 -8.70 -0.63 -1.42
C VAL A 139 -7.88 0.47 -0.75
N SER A 140 -7.71 1.58 -1.45
CA SER A 140 -6.90 2.71 -1.01
C SER A 140 -7.71 3.91 -0.53
N TYR A 141 -8.97 4.03 -0.93
CA TYR A 141 -9.87 5.11 -0.51
C TYR A 141 -11.33 4.69 -0.60
N LEU A 142 -12.18 5.29 0.25
CA LEU A 142 -13.63 5.15 0.23
C LEU A 142 -14.28 6.51 0.44
N ASN A 143 -15.48 6.71 -0.11
CA ASN A 143 -16.29 7.87 0.19
C ASN A 143 -16.77 7.82 1.66
N SER A 144 -16.40 8.82 2.47
CA SER A 144 -16.73 8.90 3.88
C SER A 144 -18.15 9.41 4.18
N GLU A 145 -18.89 9.83 3.14
CA GLU A 145 -20.22 10.41 3.25
C GLU A 145 -21.33 9.44 2.80
N TYR A 146 -20.99 8.40 2.04
CA TYR A 146 -21.95 7.51 1.39
C TYR A 146 -21.51 6.04 1.43
N ASP A 147 -22.37 5.06 1.75
CA ASP A 147 -23.75 5.14 2.22
C ASP A 147 -23.78 5.22 3.76
N SER A 148 -24.57 6.16 4.31
CA SER A 148 -24.62 6.40 5.74
C SER A 148 -25.10 5.18 6.54
N THR A 149 -25.93 4.31 5.97
CA THR A 149 -26.41 3.09 6.64
C THR A 149 -25.26 2.12 6.87
N VAL A 150 -24.43 1.89 5.84
CA VAL A 150 -23.27 1.01 5.92
C VAL A 150 -22.19 1.62 6.83
N LEU A 151 -21.91 2.91 6.68
CA LEU A 151 -20.93 3.61 7.51
C LEU A 151 -21.31 3.60 8.99
N ASN A 152 -22.59 3.80 9.31
CA ASN A 152 -23.09 3.70 10.69
C ASN A 152 -23.02 2.27 11.23
N LYS A 153 -23.35 1.27 10.44
CA LYS A 153 -23.16 -0.14 10.81
C LYS A 153 -21.72 -0.41 11.25
N TRP A 154 -20.73 0.10 10.51
CA TRP A 154 -19.31 -0.05 10.90
C TRP A 154 -18.95 0.75 12.14
N LYS A 155 -19.52 1.94 12.34
CA LYS A 155 -19.32 2.76 13.56
C LYS A 155 -19.90 2.08 14.81
N GLU A 156 -20.99 1.35 14.66
CA GLU A 156 -21.66 0.61 15.74
C GLU A 156 -21.02 -0.76 16.01
N THR A 157 -20.27 -1.31 15.05
CA THR A 157 -19.54 -2.57 15.20
C THR A 157 -18.30 -2.36 16.05
N ILE A 158 -18.25 -2.92 17.25
CA ILE A 158 -17.09 -2.82 18.15
C ILE A 158 -16.23 -4.07 18.02
N ILE A 159 -14.94 -3.87 17.78
CA ILE A 159 -13.95 -4.94 17.69
C ILE A 159 -13.72 -5.53 19.09
N ASN A 160 -13.99 -6.80 19.24
CA ASN A 160 -13.82 -7.52 20.49
C ASN A 160 -12.80 -8.66 20.30
N LYS A 161 -11.51 -8.28 20.28
CA LYS A 161 -10.39 -9.21 20.16
C LYS A 161 -9.40 -8.94 21.29
N THR A 162 -9.48 -9.76 22.33
CA THR A 162 -8.57 -9.65 23.48
C THR A 162 -7.10 -9.68 23.02
N TYR A 163 -6.28 -8.78 23.54
CA TYR A 163 -4.86 -8.57 23.18
C TYR A 163 -4.60 -7.99 21.79
N ASP A 164 -5.61 -7.58 21.05
CA ASP A 164 -5.45 -6.83 19.81
C ASP A 164 -5.38 -5.32 20.11
N VAL A 165 -4.52 -4.60 19.41
CA VAL A 165 -4.39 -3.13 19.54
C VAL A 165 -5.67 -2.40 19.11
N TRP A 166 -6.54 -3.06 18.35
CA TRP A 166 -7.82 -2.55 17.87
C TRP A 166 -9.00 -2.88 18.80
N ASN A 167 -8.75 -3.61 19.88
CA ASN A 167 -9.81 -4.01 20.81
C ASN A 167 -10.55 -2.80 21.40
N GLY A 168 -11.86 -2.78 21.29
CA GLY A 168 -12.70 -1.67 21.75
C GLY A 168 -12.87 -0.52 20.74
N MET A 169 -12.20 -0.56 19.60
CA MET A 169 -12.39 0.42 18.53
C MET A 169 -13.55 0.03 17.62
N SER A 170 -14.10 1.01 16.89
CA SER A 170 -15.15 0.75 15.91
C SER A 170 -14.59 0.10 14.64
N GLY A 171 -15.42 -0.67 13.93
CA GLY A 171 -15.08 -1.21 12.62
C GLY A 171 -14.81 -0.10 11.60
N TYR A 172 -15.49 1.05 11.72
CA TYR A 172 -15.23 2.23 10.89
C TYR A 172 -13.79 2.75 11.09
N ASP A 173 -13.36 2.99 12.34
CA ASP A 173 -12.00 3.44 12.63
C ASP A 173 -10.95 2.44 12.14
N TYR A 174 -11.25 1.14 12.25
CA TYR A 174 -10.36 0.11 11.72
C TYR A 174 -10.21 0.23 10.21
N ILE A 175 -11.32 0.24 9.47
CA ILE A 175 -11.31 0.34 8.01
C ILE A 175 -10.65 1.63 7.57
N GLU A 176 -11.04 2.79 8.13
CA GLU A 176 -10.44 4.09 7.81
C GLU A 176 -8.91 4.08 7.96
N ARG A 177 -8.40 3.49 9.04
CA ARG A 177 -6.96 3.43 9.33
C ARG A 177 -6.20 2.40 8.50
N HIS A 178 -6.90 1.52 7.78
CA HIS A 178 -6.28 0.53 6.89
C HIS A 178 -6.43 0.86 5.41
N LEU A 179 -7.21 1.87 5.04
CA LEU A 179 -7.27 2.35 3.65
C LEU A 179 -5.88 2.81 3.17
N GLY A 180 -5.50 2.38 1.97
CA GLY A 180 -4.18 2.63 1.43
C GLY A 180 -3.08 1.80 2.10
N TYR A 181 -1.84 2.27 2.05
CA TYR A 181 -0.71 1.65 2.73
C TYR A 181 -0.60 2.13 4.18
N ARG A 182 -0.10 1.24 5.06
CA ARG A 182 0.15 1.53 6.47
C ARG A 182 1.39 0.78 6.93
N TYR A 183 2.53 1.44 6.87
CA TYR A 183 3.80 0.83 7.23
C TYR A 183 4.03 0.81 8.73
N VAL A 184 4.56 -0.32 9.20
CA VAL A 184 5.03 -0.54 10.57
C VAL A 184 6.48 -0.98 10.50
N LEU A 185 7.36 -0.29 11.21
CA LEU A 185 8.71 -0.75 11.47
C LEU A 185 8.61 -1.90 12.47
N ASP A 186 8.92 -3.11 12.03
CA ASP A 186 8.69 -4.34 12.78
C ASP A 186 9.94 -4.73 13.59
N SER A 187 11.12 -4.73 12.95
CA SER A 187 12.38 -5.04 13.62
C SER A 187 13.59 -4.50 12.87
N SER A 188 14.69 -4.40 13.58
CA SER A 188 16.03 -4.18 13.02
C SER A 188 17.06 -5.08 13.69
N SER A 189 18.10 -5.45 12.96
CA SER A 189 19.23 -6.22 13.48
C SER A 189 20.52 -5.90 12.74
N LEU A 190 21.66 -5.97 13.43
CA LEU A 190 22.96 -5.70 12.83
C LEU A 190 23.85 -6.94 12.97
N LYS A 191 24.42 -7.41 11.85
CA LYS A 191 25.48 -8.43 11.83
C LYS A 191 26.81 -7.73 11.59
N PHE A 192 27.74 -7.88 12.54
CA PHE A 192 29.06 -7.30 12.48
C PHE A 192 30.03 -8.11 13.32
N HIS A 193 31.20 -8.42 12.78
CA HIS A 193 32.27 -9.08 13.49
C HIS A 193 33.49 -8.17 13.58
N PRO A 194 33.78 -7.56 14.73
CA PRO A 194 34.76 -6.47 14.86
C PRO A 194 36.20 -6.81 14.44
N LEU A 195 36.56 -8.10 14.41
CA LEU A 195 37.92 -8.53 14.04
C LEU A 195 38.09 -8.82 12.53
N PHE A 196 36.99 -9.00 11.81
CA PHE A 196 37.02 -9.47 10.42
C PHE A 196 36.28 -8.55 9.47
N ASP A 197 35.34 -7.77 9.99
CA ASP A 197 34.46 -6.93 9.17
C ASP A 197 34.80 -5.45 9.33
N ASP A 198 34.80 -4.74 8.23
CA ASP A 198 34.82 -3.28 8.20
C ASP A 198 33.41 -2.69 8.04
N THR A 199 32.47 -3.54 7.67
CA THR A 199 31.08 -3.16 7.35
C THR A 199 30.12 -4.00 8.18
N GLY A 200 29.23 -3.32 8.89
CA GLY A 200 28.08 -3.95 9.54
C GLY A 200 26.91 -4.08 8.55
N MET A 201 26.23 -5.23 8.58
CA MET A 201 25.05 -5.48 7.75
C MET A 201 23.80 -5.29 8.58
N LEU A 202 23.18 -4.10 8.45
CA LEU A 202 21.93 -3.75 9.12
C LEU A 202 20.75 -4.33 8.30
N THR A 203 19.97 -5.21 8.92
CA THR A 203 18.71 -5.69 8.34
C THR A 203 17.55 -4.98 9.01
N VAL A 204 16.64 -4.45 8.21
CA VAL A 204 15.41 -3.78 8.66
C VAL A 204 14.23 -4.51 8.07
N THR A 205 13.22 -4.77 8.90
CA THR A 205 11.95 -5.37 8.48
C THR A 205 10.82 -4.38 8.66
N ILE A 206 10.05 -4.19 7.61
CA ILE A 206 8.85 -3.35 7.58
C ILE A 206 7.67 -4.24 7.21
N ARG A 207 6.54 -4.01 7.85
CA ARG A 207 5.27 -4.65 7.51
C ARG A 207 4.30 -3.61 6.99
N ASN A 208 3.63 -3.91 5.87
CA ASN A 208 2.51 -3.11 5.40
C ASN A 208 1.22 -3.74 5.91
N VAL A 209 0.61 -3.11 6.91
CA VAL A 209 -0.65 -3.56 7.51
C VAL A 209 -1.87 -2.89 6.91
N GLY A 210 -1.69 -1.96 5.96
CA GLY A 210 -2.78 -1.34 5.22
C GLY A 210 -3.39 -2.28 4.18
N PHE A 211 -4.53 -1.91 3.63
CA PHE A 211 -5.21 -2.71 2.60
C PHE A 211 -4.51 -2.65 1.24
N SER A 212 -3.68 -1.65 0.98
CA SER A 212 -3.10 -1.41 -0.32
C SER A 212 -1.59 -1.14 -0.28
N ASN A 213 -0.98 -1.10 -1.46
CA ASN A 213 0.41 -0.68 -1.63
C ASN A 213 0.51 0.84 -1.78
N CYS A 214 1.72 1.37 -1.68
CA CYS A 214 2.02 2.70 -2.16
C CYS A 214 2.18 2.68 -3.68
N TYR A 215 1.58 3.61 -4.39
CA TYR A 215 1.65 3.68 -5.86
C TYR A 215 2.70 4.68 -6.36
N ARG A 216 3.22 5.50 -5.47
CA ARG A 216 4.19 6.54 -5.78
C ARG A 216 5.61 6.07 -5.46
N PRO A 217 6.60 6.44 -6.27
CA PRO A 217 7.99 6.18 -5.93
C PRO A 217 8.35 6.94 -4.64
N LEU A 218 8.93 6.21 -3.70
CA LEU A 218 9.43 6.76 -2.44
C LEU A 218 10.92 6.48 -2.34
N GLU A 219 11.65 7.38 -1.69
CA GLU A 219 13.04 7.17 -1.31
C GLU A 219 13.13 6.73 0.14
N ALA A 220 13.91 5.70 0.41
CA ALA A 220 14.21 5.25 1.77
C ALA A 220 15.72 5.34 2.03
N SER A 221 16.10 5.79 3.22
CA SER A 221 17.51 5.90 3.63
C SER A 221 17.66 5.60 5.12
N VAL A 222 18.80 5.02 5.47
CA VAL A 222 19.25 4.93 6.86
C VAL A 222 20.17 6.11 7.14
N TYR A 223 19.92 6.78 8.25
CA TYR A 223 20.76 7.83 8.80
C TYR A 223 21.49 7.32 10.03
N VAL A 224 22.77 7.62 10.14
CA VAL A 224 23.61 7.34 11.30
C VAL A 224 23.97 8.66 11.96
N VAL A 225 23.52 8.88 13.18
CA VAL A 225 23.66 10.14 13.90
C VAL A 225 24.52 9.93 15.14
N SER A 226 25.51 10.76 15.34
CA SER A 226 26.37 10.76 16.54
C SER A 226 25.61 11.39 17.71
N ASP A 227 25.38 10.64 18.78
CA ASP A 227 24.70 11.18 19.98
C ASP A 227 25.57 12.19 20.73
N LEU A 228 26.90 12.13 20.53
CA LEU A 228 27.83 13.09 21.16
C LEU A 228 27.74 14.48 20.54
N THR A 229 27.59 14.58 19.20
CA THR A 229 27.63 15.86 18.48
C THR A 229 26.26 16.26 17.90
N GLY A 230 25.34 15.31 17.75
CA GLY A 230 24.09 15.51 17.03
C GLY A 230 24.23 15.49 15.49
N ASP A 231 25.45 15.27 14.98
CA ASP A 231 25.69 15.31 13.55
C ASP A 231 25.32 13.99 12.87
N CYS A 232 24.72 14.08 11.68
CA CYS A 232 24.56 12.95 10.79
C CYS A 232 25.92 12.60 10.17
N VAL A 233 26.48 11.47 10.58
CA VAL A 233 27.80 11.01 10.08
C VAL A 233 27.71 10.16 8.83
N ALA A 234 26.54 9.58 8.56
CA ALA A 234 26.29 8.86 7.31
C ALA A 234 24.79 8.88 6.95
N LYS A 235 24.55 8.97 5.63
CA LYS A 235 23.22 8.71 5.00
C LYS A 235 23.42 7.62 3.98
N VAL A 236 22.79 6.47 4.20
CA VAL A 236 22.88 5.30 3.32
C VAL A 236 21.55 5.08 2.64
N PRO A 237 21.44 5.29 1.32
CA PRO A 237 20.22 4.98 0.59
C PRO A 237 19.97 3.48 0.61
N ILE A 238 18.70 3.10 0.63
CA ILE A 238 18.27 1.71 0.63
C ILE A 238 17.91 1.34 -0.81
N ASP A 239 18.52 0.27 -1.30
CA ASP A 239 18.19 -0.30 -2.61
C ASP A 239 16.93 -1.17 -2.51
N THR A 240 15.78 -0.50 -2.40
CA THR A 240 14.47 -1.12 -2.40
C THR A 240 13.44 -0.15 -2.96
N ASP A 241 12.40 -0.68 -3.58
CA ASP A 241 11.25 0.09 -4.02
C ASP A 241 10.09 -0.08 -3.04
N PRO A 242 9.74 0.97 -2.25
CA PRO A 242 8.63 0.89 -1.31
C PRO A 242 7.25 0.59 -1.92
N ARG A 243 7.09 0.73 -3.24
CA ARG A 243 5.88 0.29 -3.95
C ARG A 243 5.72 -1.24 -3.93
N LEU A 244 6.81 -1.97 -3.69
CA LEU A 244 6.85 -3.42 -3.58
C LEU A 244 6.75 -3.91 -2.12
N TRP A 245 6.56 -3.02 -1.16
CA TRP A 245 6.22 -3.40 0.22
C TRP A 245 4.73 -3.72 0.29
N ASN A 246 4.42 -4.96 -0.08
CA ASN A 246 3.06 -5.39 -0.36
C ASN A 246 2.17 -5.36 0.88
N SER A 247 0.91 -4.99 0.65
CA SER A 247 -0.17 -5.07 1.62
C SER A 247 -0.28 -6.49 2.21
N GLY A 248 -0.41 -6.57 3.53
CA GLY A 248 -0.50 -7.83 4.27
C GLY A 248 0.84 -8.58 4.42
N GLU A 249 1.95 -8.07 3.89
CA GLU A 249 3.25 -8.76 3.88
C GLU A 249 4.32 -7.99 4.67
N SER A 250 5.39 -8.70 5.02
CA SER A 250 6.63 -8.13 5.57
C SER A 250 7.70 -8.08 4.48
N SER A 251 8.39 -6.97 4.40
CA SER A 251 9.54 -6.76 3.52
C SER A 251 10.79 -6.53 4.35
N SER A 252 11.88 -7.21 4.02
CA SER A 252 13.17 -7.05 4.69
C SER A 252 14.23 -6.62 3.69
N PHE A 253 15.05 -5.68 4.08
CA PHE A 253 16.18 -5.21 3.28
C PHE A 253 17.42 -5.07 4.15
N THR A 254 18.58 -5.16 3.52
CA THR A 254 19.87 -5.09 4.22
C THR A 254 20.67 -3.89 3.73
N VAL A 255 21.20 -3.12 4.69
CA VAL A 255 21.92 -1.87 4.43
C VAL A 255 23.34 -2.00 4.98
N PRO A 256 24.38 -1.77 4.17
CA PRO A 256 25.76 -1.79 4.65
C PRO A 256 26.07 -0.49 5.42
N ILE A 257 26.55 -0.64 6.65
CA ILE A 257 27.02 0.48 7.49
C ILE A 257 28.55 0.39 7.58
N ASP A 258 29.24 1.42 7.13
CA ASP A 258 30.69 1.51 7.26
C ASP A 258 31.09 1.75 8.74
N MET A 259 31.45 0.68 9.42
CA MET A 259 31.78 0.70 10.85
C MET A 259 33.13 1.43 11.12
N ARG A 260 34.01 1.55 10.10
CA ARG A 260 35.27 2.29 10.23
C ARG A 260 35.05 3.80 10.32
N SER A 261 33.96 4.29 9.71
CA SER A 261 33.61 5.70 9.77
C SER A 261 33.15 6.13 11.16
N LEU A 262 32.75 5.17 12.01
CA LEU A 262 32.36 5.44 13.38
C LEU A 262 33.59 5.58 14.26
N ASN A 263 33.77 6.76 14.85
CA ASN A 263 34.95 7.08 15.65
C ASN A 263 34.98 6.22 16.93
N ASN A 264 36.03 5.38 17.08
CA ASN A 264 36.25 4.53 18.22
C ASN A 264 37.29 5.06 19.22
N ARG A 265 37.79 6.29 19.01
CA ARG A 265 38.79 6.90 19.92
C ARG A 265 38.18 7.49 21.17
N GLU A 266 36.91 7.85 21.08
CA GLU A 266 36.11 8.36 22.20
C GLU A 266 34.87 7.47 22.38
N ASN A 267 34.41 7.33 23.62
CA ASN A 267 33.14 6.65 23.86
C ASN A 267 32.02 7.45 23.22
N ASN A 268 31.29 6.84 22.32
CA ASN A 268 30.16 7.46 21.64
C ASN A 268 29.07 6.43 21.37
N THR A 269 27.85 6.91 21.23
CA THR A 269 26.72 6.14 20.72
C THR A 269 26.27 6.78 19.42
N TYR A 270 25.91 5.93 18.47
CA TYR A 270 25.36 6.35 17.19
C TYR A 270 23.94 5.78 17.10
N THR A 271 22.97 6.67 16.95
CA THR A 271 21.58 6.28 16.73
C THR A 271 21.32 6.11 15.25
N LEU A 272 20.70 4.99 14.88
CA LEU A 272 20.30 4.67 13.52
C LEU A 272 18.84 5.05 13.32
N TYR A 273 18.54 5.69 12.20
CA TYR A 273 17.18 6.09 11.84
C TYR A 273 16.82 5.64 10.43
N LEU A 274 15.56 5.27 10.24
CA LEU A 274 14.97 5.01 8.94
C LEU A 274 14.07 6.17 8.54
N LYS A 275 14.32 6.76 7.39
CA LYS A 275 13.45 7.77 6.79
C LYS A 275 12.98 7.32 5.42
N CYS A 276 11.68 7.37 5.21
CA CYS A 276 11.04 7.17 3.92
C CYS A 276 10.38 8.50 3.50
N SER A 277 10.55 8.91 2.25
CA SER A 277 10.10 10.21 1.77
C SER A 277 9.52 10.14 0.37
N ASP A 278 8.42 10.85 0.14
CA ASP A 278 7.94 11.21 -1.19
C ASP A 278 8.66 12.50 -1.61
N THR A 279 9.62 12.35 -2.50
CA THR A 279 10.43 13.49 -2.97
C THR A 279 9.65 14.42 -3.89
N THR A 280 8.61 13.92 -4.57
CA THR A 280 7.75 14.73 -5.44
C THR A 280 6.89 15.70 -4.62
N LEU A 281 6.36 15.23 -3.49
CA LEU A 281 5.53 16.04 -2.59
C LEU A 281 6.34 16.67 -1.44
N ASN A 282 7.65 16.39 -1.37
CA ASN A 282 8.52 16.80 -0.27
C ASN A 282 7.92 16.46 1.11
N ARG A 283 7.50 15.20 1.28
CA ARG A 283 6.87 14.72 2.50
C ARG A 283 7.59 13.51 3.06
N THR A 284 7.80 13.48 4.38
CA THR A 284 8.19 12.27 5.09
C THR A 284 6.98 11.36 5.25
N ILE A 285 7.14 10.08 4.96
CA ILE A 285 6.12 9.07 5.15
C ILE A 285 6.04 8.71 6.63
N LEU A 286 4.84 8.77 7.17
CA LEU A 286 4.57 8.41 8.56
C LEU A 286 4.35 6.90 8.68
N PHE A 287 5.07 6.28 9.61
CA PHE A 287 4.83 4.89 9.99
C PHE A 287 3.85 4.81 11.16
N ALA A 288 3.15 3.70 11.26
CA ALA A 288 2.16 3.47 12.31
C ALA A 288 2.78 2.97 13.64
N ASN A 289 4.01 3.36 13.91
CA ASN A 289 4.68 3.10 15.17
C ASN A 289 4.34 4.18 16.19
N THR A 290 4.44 3.85 17.47
CA THR A 290 4.22 4.81 18.58
C THR A 290 5.40 5.74 18.81
N GLN A 291 6.53 5.48 18.16
CA GLN A 291 7.71 6.33 18.20
C GLN A 291 7.47 7.70 17.61
N SER A 292 8.12 8.71 18.19
CA SER A 292 8.15 10.04 17.59
C SER A 292 9.01 10.07 16.33
N LEU A 293 8.50 10.72 15.30
CA LEU A 293 9.28 11.03 14.11
C LEU A 293 10.29 12.14 14.44
N THR A 294 11.56 11.90 14.11
CA THR A 294 12.61 12.91 14.15
C THR A 294 12.89 13.48 12.76
N GLU A 295 13.78 14.46 12.65
CA GLU A 295 14.23 14.97 11.35
C GLU A 295 14.93 13.88 10.51
N TYR A 296 15.55 12.88 11.16
CA TYR A 296 16.23 11.74 10.53
C TYR A 296 15.30 10.55 10.28
N GLY A 297 14.07 10.55 10.78
CA GLY A 297 13.10 9.47 10.64
C GLY A 297 12.77 8.75 11.95
N TYR A 298 12.51 7.45 11.85
CA TYR A 298 12.18 6.58 12.97
C TYR A 298 13.41 5.83 13.44
N GLU A 299 13.61 5.81 14.75
CA GLU A 299 14.75 5.13 15.37
C GLU A 299 14.70 3.62 15.14
N LEU A 300 15.84 3.07 14.69
CA LEU A 300 16.06 1.63 14.53
C LEU A 300 16.77 1.04 15.73
N GLY A 301 17.52 1.86 16.48
CA GLY A 301 18.33 1.48 17.62
C GLY A 301 19.71 2.10 17.58
N ASN A 302 20.62 1.58 18.39
CA ASN A 302 21.90 2.23 18.70
C ASN A 302 23.10 1.31 18.48
N ILE A 303 24.23 1.92 18.08
CA ILE A 303 25.56 1.32 18.04
C ILE A 303 26.43 2.07 19.05
N GLY A 304 26.80 1.42 20.15
CA GLY A 304 27.77 1.95 21.10
C GLY A 304 29.19 1.60 20.70
N VAL A 305 30.07 2.59 20.71
CA VAL A 305 31.49 2.45 20.40
C VAL A 305 32.32 2.91 21.59
N SER A 306 33.22 2.06 22.04
CA SER A 306 34.11 2.38 23.14
C SER A 306 35.51 1.79 22.92
N ARG A 307 36.49 2.19 23.76
CA ARG A 307 37.83 1.58 23.72
C ARG A 307 37.80 0.08 24.02
N GLY A 308 36.75 -0.39 24.66
CA GLY A 308 36.55 -1.82 25.02
C GLY A 308 35.82 -2.62 23.97
N GLY A 309 35.28 -2.03 22.92
CA GLY A 309 34.53 -2.72 21.87
C GLY A 309 33.22 -2.03 21.47
N TRP A 310 32.37 -2.84 20.88
CA TRP A 310 31.09 -2.44 20.29
C TRP A 310 29.93 -3.02 21.10
N THR A 311 28.87 -2.23 21.21
CA THR A 311 27.58 -2.69 21.76
C THR A 311 26.46 -2.34 20.79
N PHE A 312 25.44 -3.18 20.74
CA PHE A 312 24.30 -3.00 19.83
C PHE A 312 23.01 -3.13 20.62
N ASP A 313 22.15 -2.14 20.51
CA ASP A 313 20.79 -2.14 21.05
C ASP A 313 19.83 -1.78 19.89
N LEU A 314 19.33 -2.81 19.22
CA LEU A 314 18.48 -2.71 18.05
C LEU A 314 17.11 -3.32 18.34
N ARG A 315 16.09 -2.92 17.60
CA ARG A 315 14.69 -3.35 17.79
C ARG A 315 14.40 -4.70 17.20
#